data_44a6d40a6100addd1cbaf1ecff5fc891
#
_entry.id   44a6d40a6100addd1cbaf1ecff5fc891
#
_cell.length_a   1.000
_cell.length_b   1.000
_cell.length_c   1.000
_cell.angle_alpha   90.00
_cell.angle_beta   90.00
_cell.angle_gamma   90.00
#
_symmetry.space_group_name_H-M   'P 1'
#
loop_
_entity.id
_entity.type
_entity.pdbx_description
1 polymer ?
#
loop_
_entity_poly.entity_id
_entity_poly.type
_entity_poly.pdbx_seq_one_letter_code
_entity_poly.pdbx_strand_id
1 'polypeptide(L)'
;MRELDGNAMAGDLREIFAFDVTAARFTCAGCGQAEAVGALMLWGQEMGRVARCPHCDDVILRMVHAPDRVFLDVRGALRLELPLAGE
;
A
#
# COMPACT_ATOMS: atom_id res chain seq x y z
N MET A 1 -4.05 14.65 -5.68
CA MET A 1 -5.04 14.13 -6.63
C MET A 1 -4.91 12.62 -6.77
N ARG A 2 -6.00 11.92 -6.65
CA ARG A 2 -5.98 10.49 -6.83
C ARG A 2 -5.95 10.16 -8.33
N GLU A 3 -5.03 9.36 -8.73
CA GLU A 3 -4.87 8.99 -10.12
C GLU A 3 -5.04 7.50 -10.35
N LEU A 4 -4.71 6.70 -9.32
CA LEU A 4 -4.62 5.25 -9.48
C LEU A 4 -5.17 4.58 -8.23
N ASP A 5 -5.43 3.30 -8.33
CA ASP A 5 -5.76 2.51 -7.14
C ASP A 5 -4.52 1.73 -6.68
N GLY A 6 -4.69 0.96 -5.61
CA GLY A 6 -3.57 0.22 -5.03
C GLY A 6 -2.94 -0.80 -5.96
N ASN A 7 -3.69 -1.27 -6.96
CA ASN A 7 -3.13 -2.22 -7.91
C ASN A 7 -2.03 -1.61 -8.76
N ALA A 8 -2.05 -0.28 -8.92
CA ALA A 8 -0.99 0.38 -9.67
C ALA A 8 0.34 0.35 -8.95
N MET A 9 0.35 0.03 -7.65
CA MET A 9 1.59 -0.13 -6.91
C MET A 9 2.22 -1.51 -7.07
N ALA A 10 1.55 -2.42 -7.77
CA ALA A 10 2.01 -3.81 -7.83
C ALA A 10 3.44 -3.92 -8.32
N GLY A 11 3.81 -3.15 -9.35
CA GLY A 11 5.16 -3.18 -9.88
C GLY A 11 6.20 -2.72 -8.87
N ASP A 12 5.89 -1.62 -8.18
CA ASP A 12 6.80 -1.08 -7.16
C ASP A 12 6.93 -2.05 -5.99
N LEU A 13 5.82 -2.61 -5.55
CA LEU A 13 5.82 -3.47 -4.38
C LEU A 13 6.44 -4.83 -4.66
N ARG A 14 6.43 -5.27 -5.91
CA ARG A 14 7.09 -6.53 -6.26
C ARG A 14 8.59 -6.47 -6.09
N GLU A 15 9.16 -5.28 -6.17
CA GLU A 15 10.58 -5.11 -5.92
C GLU A 15 10.91 -5.31 -4.45
N ILE A 16 9.91 -5.15 -3.59
CA ILE A 16 10.08 -5.23 -2.15
C ILE A 16 9.68 -6.62 -1.64
N PHE A 17 8.57 -7.13 -2.17
CA PHE A 17 8.00 -8.38 -1.69
C PHE A 17 8.08 -9.44 -2.78
N ALA A 18 8.22 -10.70 -2.35
CA ALA A 18 8.36 -11.81 -3.27
C ALA A 18 7.03 -12.33 -3.80
N PHE A 19 5.92 -11.71 -3.41
CA PHE A 19 4.59 -12.14 -3.80
C PHE A 19 3.73 -10.93 -4.11
N ASP A 20 2.57 -11.19 -4.68
CA ASP A 20 1.66 -10.11 -5.07
C ASP A 20 1.01 -9.51 -3.82
N VAL A 21 1.59 -8.43 -3.33
CA VAL A 21 1.13 -7.82 -2.10
C VAL A 21 -0.20 -7.09 -2.26
N THR A 22 -0.62 -6.83 -3.51
CA THR A 22 -1.93 -6.18 -3.69
C THR A 22 -3.08 -7.09 -3.27
N ALA A 23 -2.83 -8.39 -3.17
CA ALA A 23 -3.82 -9.35 -2.65
C ALA A 23 -3.83 -9.40 -1.13
N ALA A 24 -2.84 -8.80 -0.48
CA ALA A 24 -2.81 -8.72 0.98
C ALA A 24 -3.93 -7.80 1.46
N ARG A 25 -4.26 -7.92 2.74
CA ARG A 25 -5.29 -7.07 3.34
C ARG A 25 -4.67 -6.22 4.42
N PHE A 26 -5.14 -4.99 4.53
CA PHE A 26 -4.73 -4.09 5.61
C PHE A 26 -5.92 -3.79 6.51
N THR A 27 -5.64 -3.42 7.75
CA THR A 27 -6.66 -2.90 8.67
C THR A 27 -6.29 -1.46 8.96
N CYS A 28 -7.17 -0.53 8.66
CA CYS A 28 -6.91 0.89 8.83
C CYS A 28 -6.88 1.27 10.31
N ALA A 29 -5.83 1.97 10.73
CA ALA A 29 -5.73 2.43 12.11
C ALA A 29 -6.75 3.51 12.44
N GLY A 30 -7.20 4.25 11.42
CA GLY A 30 -8.13 5.36 11.64
C GLY A 30 -9.58 4.93 11.78
N CYS A 31 -10.05 4.04 10.90
CA CYS A 31 -11.47 3.68 10.89
C CYS A 31 -11.72 2.21 11.21
N GLY A 32 -10.68 1.39 11.30
CA GLY A 32 -10.83 -0.02 11.65
C GLY A 32 -11.29 -0.93 10.54
N GLN A 33 -11.56 -0.40 9.35
CA GLN A 33 -12.00 -1.22 8.23
C GLN A 33 -10.85 -2.00 7.64
N ALA A 34 -11.12 -3.20 7.16
CA ALA A 34 -10.14 -4.03 6.47
C ALA A 34 -10.46 -4.06 4.99
N GLU A 35 -9.41 -3.98 4.17
CA GLU A 35 -9.56 -3.99 2.72
C GLU A 35 -8.32 -4.58 2.08
N ALA A 36 -8.46 -4.96 0.82
CA ALA A 36 -7.30 -5.39 0.05
C ALA A 36 -6.39 -4.19 -0.20
N VAL A 37 -5.09 -4.44 -0.21
CA VAL A 37 -4.11 -3.38 -0.51
C VAL A 37 -4.38 -2.79 -1.89
N GLY A 38 -4.82 -3.61 -2.84
CA GLY A 38 -5.16 -3.13 -4.18
C GLY A 38 -6.31 -2.13 -4.21
N ALA A 39 -7.09 -2.02 -3.14
CA ALA A 39 -8.20 -1.06 -3.06
C ALA A 39 -7.78 0.30 -2.54
N LEU A 40 -6.52 0.45 -2.09
CA LEU A 40 -6.03 1.74 -1.61
C LEU A 40 -6.08 2.78 -2.71
N MET A 41 -6.30 4.02 -2.31
CA MET A 41 -6.36 5.14 -3.25
C MET A 41 -5.00 5.81 -3.30
N LEU A 42 -4.39 5.79 -4.48
CA LEU A 42 -3.03 6.30 -4.64
C LEU A 42 -3.01 7.76 -5.03
N TRP A 43 -2.06 8.46 -4.45
CA TRP A 43 -1.76 9.85 -4.77
C TRP A 43 -0.26 9.97 -4.98
N GLY A 44 0.16 10.93 -5.78
CA GLY A 44 1.57 11.21 -5.96
C GLY A 44 2.13 10.58 -7.22
N GLN A 45 3.43 10.66 -7.34
CA GLN A 45 4.13 10.21 -8.53
C GLN A 45 5.17 9.17 -8.16
N GLU A 46 5.93 8.72 -9.17
CA GLU A 46 6.84 7.59 -9.03
C GLU A 46 7.78 7.67 -7.83
N MET A 47 8.30 8.87 -7.57
CA MET A 47 9.29 9.02 -6.51
C MET A 47 8.70 9.06 -5.13
N GLY A 48 7.44 9.43 -5.03
CA GLY A 48 6.78 9.48 -3.73
C GLY A 48 5.29 9.24 -3.90
N ARG A 49 4.80 8.15 -3.34
CA ARG A 49 3.39 7.81 -3.41
C ARG A 49 2.81 7.71 -2.02
N VAL A 50 1.55 8.13 -1.91
CA VAL A 50 0.78 8.04 -0.68
C VAL A 50 -0.46 7.23 -0.98
N ALA A 51 -0.72 6.21 -0.17
CA ALA A 51 -1.90 5.37 -0.33
C ALA A 51 -2.85 5.64 0.83
N ARG A 52 -4.10 5.94 0.50
CA ARG A 52 -5.11 6.32 1.48
C ARG A 52 -6.22 5.31 1.55
N CYS A 53 -6.82 5.21 2.73
CA CYS A 53 -7.94 4.31 2.97
C CYS A 53 -9.15 4.73 2.15
N PRO A 54 -9.79 3.79 1.42
CA PRO A 54 -10.97 4.14 0.62
C PRO A 54 -12.19 4.47 1.48
N HIS A 55 -12.16 4.15 2.77
CA HIS A 55 -13.31 4.40 3.65
C HIS A 55 -13.23 5.72 4.40
N CYS A 56 -12.04 6.10 4.87
CA CYS A 56 -11.91 7.29 5.70
C CYS A 56 -10.87 8.28 5.19
N ASP A 57 -10.17 7.93 4.12
CA ASP A 57 -9.17 8.80 3.48
C ASP A 57 -7.90 9.02 4.31
N ASP A 58 -7.75 8.33 5.43
CA ASP A 58 -6.50 8.41 6.19
C ASP A 58 -5.37 7.76 5.39
N VAL A 59 -4.16 8.27 5.60
CA VAL A 59 -2.98 7.71 4.96
C VAL A 59 -2.67 6.35 5.59
N ILE A 60 -2.60 5.32 4.77
CA ILE A 60 -2.26 3.98 5.21
C ILE A 60 -0.77 3.74 5.07
N LEU A 61 -0.21 4.07 3.91
CA LEU A 61 1.21 3.89 3.72
C LEU A 61 1.77 4.96 2.80
N ARG A 62 3.08 5.16 2.90
CA ARG A 62 3.82 6.06 2.02
C ARG A 62 5.01 5.31 1.50
N MET A 63 5.34 5.56 0.24
CA MET A 63 6.51 4.96 -0.37
C MET A 63 7.32 6.05 -1.05
N VAL A 64 8.61 6.09 -0.73
CA VAL A 64 9.52 7.06 -1.32
C VAL A 64 10.70 6.30 -1.92
N HIS A 65 10.95 6.53 -3.20
CA HIS A 65 12.09 5.93 -3.88
C HIS A 65 13.30 6.85 -3.79
N ALA A 66 14.41 6.28 -3.37
CA ALA A 66 15.72 6.92 -3.43
C ALA A 66 16.55 6.13 -4.45
N PRO A 67 17.71 6.65 -4.87
CA PRO A 67 18.48 5.96 -5.90
C PRO A 67 18.84 4.52 -5.57
N ASP A 68 19.07 4.21 -4.30
CA ASP A 68 19.55 2.89 -3.91
C ASP A 68 18.65 2.19 -2.90
N ARG A 69 17.47 2.73 -2.60
CA ARG A 69 16.58 2.12 -1.60
C ARG A 69 15.18 2.69 -1.71
N VAL A 70 14.25 2.01 -1.05
CA VAL A 70 12.88 2.45 -0.96
C VAL A 70 12.54 2.57 0.53
N PHE A 71 11.93 3.70 0.88
CA PHE A 71 11.40 3.88 2.23
C PHE A 71 9.92 3.57 2.18
N LEU A 72 9.48 2.66 3.03
CA LEU A 72 8.08 2.26 3.11
C LEU A 72 7.59 2.49 4.52
N ASP A 73 6.66 3.43 4.66
CA ASP A 73 6.08 3.80 5.94
C ASP A 73 4.65 3.27 5.95
N VAL A 74 4.33 2.38 6.90
CA VAL A 74 3.03 1.73 6.96
C VAL A 74 2.30 2.07 8.27
N ARG A 75 2.56 3.23 8.83
CA ARG A 75 2.00 3.62 10.13
C ARG A 75 0.48 3.69 10.16
N GLY A 76 -0.15 3.85 9.01
CA GLY A 76 -1.60 3.95 8.96
C GLY A 76 -2.33 2.62 9.03
N ALA A 77 -1.61 1.51 9.01
CA ALA A 77 -2.20 0.19 9.10
C ALA A 77 -1.91 -0.43 10.45
N LEU A 78 -2.95 -0.94 11.10
CA LEU A 78 -2.76 -1.70 12.34
C LEU A 78 -2.08 -3.02 12.07
N ARG A 79 -2.37 -3.60 10.90
CA ARG A 79 -1.74 -4.85 10.49
C ARG A 79 -1.89 -5.03 9.00
N LEU A 80 -1.05 -5.89 8.47
CA LEU A 80 -1.17 -6.40 7.12
C LEU A 80 -1.30 -7.90 7.21
N GLU A 81 -2.28 -8.44 6.48
CA GLU A 81 -2.42 -9.88 6.33
C GLU A 81 -1.84 -10.26 4.98
N LEU A 82 -0.81 -11.06 5.01
CA LEU A 82 -0.10 -11.43 3.80
C LEU A 82 -0.36 -12.90 3.48
N PRO A 83 -0.70 -13.23 2.24
CA PRO A 83 -0.86 -14.63 1.87
C PRO A 83 0.49 -15.33 1.93
N LEU A 84 0.48 -16.59 2.31
CA LEU A 84 1.71 -17.37 2.32
C LEU A 84 2.01 -17.82 0.90
N ALA A 85 3.27 -17.72 0.52
CA ALA A 85 3.70 -18.10 -0.80
C ALA A 85 3.57 -19.62 -0.97
N GLY A 86 3.28 -20.04 -2.18
CA GLY A 86 3.19 -21.43 -2.49
C GLY A 86 1.83 -22.05 -2.23
N GLU A 87 0.89 -21.26 -1.80
CA GLU A 87 -0.46 -21.75 -1.49
C GLU A 87 -1.37 -21.70 -2.68
#